data_04b3dcaf7009d1b395e6ce2c3334ff7c
#
_entry.id   04b3dcaf7009d1b395e6ce2c3334ff7c
#
_cell.length_a   1.000
_cell.length_b   1.000
_cell.length_c   1.000
_cell.angle_alpha   90.00
_cell.angle_beta   90.00
_cell.angle_gamma   90.00
#
_symmetry.space_group_name_H-M   'P 1'
#
loop_
_entity.id
_entity.type
_entity.pdbx_description
1 polymer ?
#
loop_
_entity_poly.entity_id
_entity_poly.type
_entity_poly.pdbx_seq_one_letter_code
_entity_poly.pdbx_strand_id
1 'polypeptide(L)'
;MQQTVLTSSGAPGAPAIVVRSFEAEGPAPAQASIVIGPAMGVRQDFYAGFAQWLAGQGFRVSTFDYRGVGASLDALGRNSPRGVQADLTDWAQDYEAVVTHARQALPGAPLYLLGHSLGAQLPGFFRHPEQVDGLVSVAAGSGYWRDNAPRLKRTVLYFWHVLVPLATRLCGYFPGRRLRKVGDLPAGVILQWRRWCLDPRYSVGAEGAAAEQSYARVRFPVLALSITDDELMTARGTRNLLALYPNAPQRIDPIAPADVQVRRIGHFGLFRSQFAGTLWPCTIDSLRALATLPAATAARVPPTTA
;
A
#
# COMPACT_ATOMS: atom_id res chain seq x y z
N MET A 1 16.43 -7.51 -13.79
CA MET A 1 16.16 -6.87 -12.48
C MET A 1 17.39 -6.09 -12.05
N GLN A 2 17.26 -4.81 -11.73
CA GLN A 2 18.30 -3.94 -11.21
C GLN A 2 17.95 -3.52 -9.78
N GLN A 3 18.92 -3.43 -8.88
CA GLN A 3 18.73 -2.93 -7.53
C GLN A 3 19.40 -1.58 -7.36
N THR A 4 18.68 -0.62 -6.78
CA THR A 4 19.15 0.73 -6.48
C THR A 4 18.86 1.06 -5.02
N VAL A 5 19.76 1.81 -4.39
CA VAL A 5 19.52 2.33 -3.03
C VAL A 5 19.25 3.82 -3.15
N LEU A 6 18.04 4.23 -2.76
CA LEU A 6 17.66 5.63 -2.65
C LEU A 6 17.92 6.11 -1.22
N THR A 7 18.33 7.36 -1.08
CA THR A 7 18.37 8.05 0.22
C THR A 7 17.26 9.09 0.22
N SER A 8 16.44 9.08 1.26
CA SER A 8 15.26 9.98 1.36
C SER A 8 15.65 11.47 1.54
N SER A 9 16.90 11.75 1.87
CA SER A 9 17.53 13.08 1.82
C SER A 9 19.02 12.86 1.62
N GLY A 10 19.71 13.62 0.81
CA GLY A 10 21.15 13.49 0.57
C GLY A 10 22.06 13.70 1.81
N ALA A 11 21.50 13.69 3.01
CA ALA A 11 22.23 13.87 4.27
C ALA A 11 22.93 12.58 4.72
N PRO A 12 24.14 12.65 5.31
CA PRO A 12 24.80 11.51 5.91
C PRO A 12 23.89 10.84 6.96
N GLY A 13 23.70 9.52 6.85
CA GLY A 13 22.83 8.77 7.75
C GLY A 13 21.32 8.81 7.38
N ALA A 14 20.97 9.38 6.22
CA ALA A 14 19.61 9.31 5.71
C ALA A 14 19.17 7.85 5.50
N PRO A 15 17.87 7.54 5.73
CA PRO A 15 17.37 6.20 5.55
C PRO A 15 17.58 5.69 4.12
N ALA A 16 18.17 4.52 3.99
CA ALA A 16 18.33 3.82 2.73
C ALA A 16 17.04 3.09 2.37
N ILE A 17 16.52 3.34 1.17
CA ILE A 17 15.38 2.64 0.60
C ILE A 17 15.88 1.79 -0.56
N VAL A 18 15.78 0.48 -0.42
CA VAL A 18 16.21 -0.46 -1.46
C VAL A 18 15.05 -0.68 -2.42
N VAL A 19 15.29 -0.28 -3.66
CA VAL A 19 14.35 -0.41 -4.79
C VAL A 19 14.87 -1.46 -5.75
N ARG A 20 13.99 -2.33 -6.23
CA ARG A 20 14.26 -3.24 -7.36
C ARG A 20 13.44 -2.79 -8.54
N SER A 21 14.11 -2.58 -9.66
CA SER A 21 13.50 -2.24 -10.94
C SER A 21 13.52 -3.46 -11.87
N PHE A 22 12.38 -3.71 -12.48
CA PHE A 22 12.16 -4.72 -13.51
C PHE A 22 11.86 -3.96 -14.79
N GLU A 23 12.79 -3.99 -15.73
CA GLU A 23 12.63 -3.29 -17.01
C GLU A 23 11.62 -4.02 -17.90
N ALA A 24 10.87 -3.25 -18.68
CA ALA A 24 9.93 -3.80 -19.66
C ALA A 24 10.66 -4.72 -20.64
N GLU A 25 10.10 -5.89 -20.90
CA GLU A 25 10.66 -6.85 -21.85
C GLU A 25 10.13 -6.58 -23.26
N GLY A 26 10.99 -6.85 -24.25
CA GLY A 26 10.65 -6.68 -25.67
C GLY A 26 11.26 -5.41 -26.31
N PRO A 27 11.09 -5.25 -27.64
CA PRO A 27 11.71 -4.16 -28.39
C PRO A 27 10.97 -2.82 -28.30
N ALA A 28 9.72 -2.82 -27.83
CA ALA A 28 8.93 -1.60 -27.70
C ALA A 28 9.29 -0.85 -26.41
N PRO A 29 9.16 0.50 -26.41
CA PRO A 29 9.27 1.28 -25.17
C PRO A 29 8.26 0.80 -24.13
N ALA A 30 8.61 0.94 -22.85
CA ALA A 30 7.70 0.61 -21.75
C ALA A 30 6.39 1.40 -21.85
N GLN A 31 5.25 0.71 -21.68
CA GLN A 31 3.91 1.30 -21.79
C GLN A 31 3.63 2.29 -20.65
N ALA A 32 4.12 1.99 -19.44
CA ALA A 32 4.00 2.81 -18.25
C ALA A 32 5.00 2.36 -17.19
N SER A 33 5.24 3.23 -16.19
CA SER A 33 5.86 2.84 -14.93
C SER A 33 4.82 2.39 -13.92
N ILE A 34 5.11 1.30 -13.19
CA ILE A 34 4.29 0.81 -12.09
C ILE A 34 5.14 0.78 -10.82
N VAL A 35 4.67 1.39 -9.74
CA VAL A 35 5.29 1.25 -8.41
C VAL A 35 4.37 0.41 -7.53
N ILE A 36 4.87 -0.73 -7.06
CA ILE A 36 4.11 -1.61 -6.16
C ILE A 36 4.34 -1.14 -4.72
N GLY A 37 3.28 -0.61 -4.10
CA GLY A 37 3.27 -0.20 -2.70
C GLY A 37 3.00 -1.39 -1.79
N PRO A 38 3.95 -1.79 -0.93
CA PRO A 38 3.81 -3.00 -0.12
C PRO A 38 2.76 -2.87 0.99
N ALA A 39 2.18 -4.01 1.37
CA ALA A 39 1.37 -4.13 2.58
C ALA A 39 2.23 -4.02 3.85
N MET A 40 1.57 -3.76 5.00
CA MET A 40 2.20 -3.63 6.30
C MET A 40 3.12 -4.83 6.61
N GLY A 41 4.43 -4.57 6.74
CA GLY A 41 5.44 -5.56 7.10
C GLY A 41 5.70 -6.66 6.06
N VAL A 42 5.21 -6.51 4.85
CA VAL A 42 5.47 -7.41 3.72
C VAL A 42 6.69 -6.92 2.95
N ARG A 43 7.65 -7.82 2.72
CA ARG A 43 8.88 -7.52 1.99
C ARG A 43 8.63 -7.50 0.49
N GLN A 44 9.43 -6.71 -0.24
CA GLN A 44 9.34 -6.61 -1.70
C GLN A 44 9.56 -7.95 -2.43
N ASP A 45 10.27 -8.90 -1.82
CA ASP A 45 10.47 -10.25 -2.37
C ASP A 45 9.13 -10.96 -2.68
N PHE A 46 8.09 -10.68 -1.89
CA PHE A 46 6.76 -11.26 -2.08
C PHE A 46 6.14 -10.86 -3.42
N TYR A 47 6.47 -9.66 -3.91
CA TYR A 47 5.91 -9.12 -5.16
C TYR A 47 6.79 -9.40 -6.38
N ALA A 48 7.98 -9.98 -6.21
CA ALA A 48 8.97 -10.12 -7.28
C ALA A 48 8.46 -10.91 -8.50
N GLY A 49 7.76 -12.02 -8.27
CA GLY A 49 7.19 -12.83 -9.35
C GLY A 49 6.13 -12.08 -10.16
N PHE A 50 5.28 -11.33 -9.47
CA PHE A 50 4.25 -10.50 -10.11
C PHE A 50 4.88 -9.31 -10.86
N ALA A 51 5.90 -8.67 -10.28
CA ALA A 51 6.63 -7.57 -10.92
C ALA A 51 7.36 -8.04 -12.21
N GLN A 52 7.98 -9.22 -12.17
CA GLN A 52 8.61 -9.82 -13.34
C GLN A 52 7.59 -10.14 -14.44
N TRP A 53 6.41 -10.67 -14.05
CA TRP A 53 5.34 -10.93 -15.00
C TRP A 53 4.83 -9.65 -15.67
N LEU A 54 4.62 -8.57 -14.90
CA LEU A 54 4.24 -7.26 -15.46
C LEU A 54 5.33 -6.70 -16.39
N ALA A 55 6.61 -6.92 -16.08
CA ALA A 55 7.71 -6.55 -16.97
C ALA A 55 7.63 -7.29 -18.30
N GLY A 56 7.29 -8.58 -18.29
CA GLY A 56 7.01 -9.37 -19.48
C GLY A 56 5.78 -8.90 -20.27
N GLN A 57 4.89 -8.11 -19.66
CA GLN A 57 3.75 -7.47 -20.32
C GLN A 57 4.08 -6.05 -20.85
N GLY A 58 5.35 -5.63 -20.81
CA GLY A 58 5.80 -4.35 -21.33
C GLY A 58 5.69 -3.17 -20.36
N PHE A 59 5.63 -3.41 -19.05
CA PHE A 59 5.65 -2.37 -18.03
C PHE A 59 7.02 -2.27 -17.36
N ARG A 60 7.46 -1.06 -17.02
CA ARG A 60 8.57 -0.87 -16.09
C ARG A 60 8.03 -0.92 -14.67
N VAL A 61 8.54 -1.84 -13.83
CA VAL A 61 7.98 -2.07 -12.50
C VAL A 61 9.03 -1.82 -11.43
N SER A 62 8.66 -1.10 -10.37
CA SER A 62 9.48 -0.89 -9.19
C SER A 62 8.82 -1.52 -7.96
N THR A 63 9.61 -2.28 -7.20
CA THR A 63 9.26 -2.76 -5.86
C THR A 63 10.27 -2.20 -4.86
N PHE A 64 9.87 -2.09 -3.59
CA PHE A 64 10.76 -1.55 -2.56
C PHE A 64 10.38 -2.08 -1.18
N ASP A 65 11.31 -1.93 -0.24
CA ASP A 65 11.04 -2.11 1.19
C ASP A 65 11.08 -0.74 1.89
N TYR A 66 10.12 -0.46 2.74
CA TYR A 66 10.13 0.74 3.59
C TYR A 66 11.33 0.74 4.52
N ARG A 67 11.79 1.92 4.99
CA ARG A 67 12.86 2.01 6.00
C ARG A 67 12.57 1.11 7.20
N GLY A 68 13.58 0.36 7.62
CA GLY A 68 13.45 -0.58 8.74
C GLY A 68 12.76 -1.91 8.41
N VAL A 69 12.53 -2.22 7.13
CA VAL A 69 11.97 -3.49 6.67
C VAL A 69 12.89 -4.10 5.60
N GLY A 70 12.98 -5.43 5.56
CA GLY A 70 13.59 -6.21 4.48
C GLY A 70 14.95 -5.71 4.04
N ALA A 71 15.17 -5.58 2.73
CA ALA A 71 16.44 -5.15 2.17
C ALA A 71 16.84 -3.72 2.60
N SER A 72 15.89 -2.84 2.87
CA SER A 72 16.17 -1.50 3.41
C SER A 72 16.68 -1.54 4.85
N LEU A 73 16.27 -2.52 5.65
CA LEU A 73 16.84 -2.78 6.97
C LEU A 73 18.24 -3.41 6.85
N ASP A 74 18.39 -4.39 5.94
CA ASP A 74 19.65 -5.08 5.68
C ASP A 74 20.73 -4.09 5.20
N ALA A 75 20.36 -3.09 4.39
CA ALA A 75 21.24 -2.03 3.93
C ALA A 75 21.77 -1.11 5.06
N LEU A 76 21.08 -1.09 6.21
CA LEU A 76 21.57 -0.42 7.43
C LEU A 76 22.52 -1.30 8.26
N GLY A 77 22.85 -2.52 7.79
CA GLY A 77 23.64 -3.51 8.54
C GLY A 77 22.90 -4.05 9.79
N ARG A 78 21.56 -4.04 9.79
CA ARG A 78 20.74 -4.41 10.94
C ARG A 78 19.94 -5.68 10.65
N ASN A 79 19.75 -6.51 11.67
CA ASN A 79 18.93 -7.72 11.64
C ASN A 79 17.58 -7.57 12.35
N SER A 80 17.32 -6.42 12.95
CA SER A 80 16.04 -6.06 13.57
C SER A 80 15.80 -4.56 13.48
N PRO A 81 14.51 -4.11 13.45
CA PRO A 81 14.20 -2.68 13.40
C PRO A 81 14.33 -1.95 14.75
N ARG A 82 14.97 -2.58 15.75
CA ARG A 82 15.24 -1.94 17.05
C ARG A 82 16.04 -0.66 16.85
N GLY A 83 15.53 0.45 17.39
CA GLY A 83 16.18 1.76 17.30
C GLY A 83 16.09 2.43 15.93
N VAL A 84 15.39 1.83 14.96
CA VAL A 84 15.02 2.52 13.72
C VAL A 84 13.91 3.52 14.05
N GLN A 85 14.22 4.82 13.86
CA GLN A 85 13.23 5.88 13.99
C GLN A 85 12.45 5.95 12.68
N ALA A 86 11.19 5.57 12.74
CA ALA A 86 10.27 5.61 11.60
C ALA A 86 8.83 5.58 12.08
N ASP A 87 7.97 6.28 11.35
CA ASP A 87 6.52 6.20 11.45
C ASP A 87 5.87 6.00 10.06
N LEU A 88 4.55 6.01 9.97
CA LEU A 88 3.85 5.82 8.69
C LEU A 88 3.95 7.04 7.76
N THR A 89 4.19 8.22 8.33
CA THR A 89 4.45 9.43 7.53
C THR A 89 5.83 9.35 6.87
N ASP A 90 6.81 8.83 7.59
CA ASP A 90 8.12 8.50 7.02
C ASP A 90 8.01 7.46 5.90
N TRP A 91 7.18 6.43 6.09
CA TRP A 91 6.94 5.41 5.08
C TRP A 91 6.21 5.96 3.84
N ALA A 92 5.32 6.94 4.02
CA ALA A 92 4.72 7.65 2.89
C ALA A 92 5.78 8.44 2.09
N GLN A 93 6.74 9.09 2.77
CA GLN A 93 7.87 9.76 2.12
C GLN A 93 8.81 8.78 1.40
N ASP A 94 9.07 7.61 1.98
CA ASP A 94 9.84 6.55 1.32
C ASP A 94 9.17 6.13 0.00
N TYR A 95 7.85 5.90 0.05
CA TYR A 95 7.08 5.53 -1.12
C TYR A 95 7.11 6.64 -2.19
N GLU A 96 6.92 7.89 -1.79
CA GLU A 96 6.99 9.05 -2.69
C GLU A 96 8.38 9.21 -3.33
N ALA A 97 9.46 8.93 -2.59
CA ALA A 97 10.81 8.92 -3.16
C ALA A 97 10.98 7.86 -4.27
N VAL A 98 10.37 6.69 -4.09
CA VAL A 98 10.35 5.64 -5.13
C VAL A 98 9.50 6.08 -6.34
N VAL A 99 8.38 6.75 -6.11
CA VAL A 99 7.55 7.35 -7.19
C VAL A 99 8.35 8.36 -7.98
N THR A 100 9.05 9.28 -7.31
CA THR A 100 9.91 10.28 -7.96
C THR A 100 11.02 9.61 -8.79
N HIS A 101 11.69 8.60 -8.22
CA HIS A 101 12.70 7.82 -8.94
C HIS A 101 12.12 7.13 -10.20
N ALA A 102 10.94 6.51 -10.08
CA ALA A 102 10.30 5.85 -11.21
C ALA A 102 9.87 6.85 -12.30
N ARG A 103 9.39 8.03 -11.92
CA ARG A 103 9.04 9.13 -12.84
C ARG A 103 10.26 9.64 -13.62
N GLN A 104 11.40 9.79 -12.93
CA GLN A 104 12.66 10.21 -13.54
C GLN A 104 13.24 9.17 -14.50
N ALA A 105 13.03 7.88 -14.19
CA ALA A 105 13.57 6.79 -14.99
C ALA A 105 12.79 6.55 -16.29
N LEU A 106 11.53 6.98 -16.39
CA LEU A 106 10.69 6.89 -17.59
C LEU A 106 9.89 8.20 -17.76
N PRO A 107 10.54 9.31 -18.17
CA PRO A 107 9.87 10.59 -18.34
C PRO A 107 8.78 10.53 -19.42
N GLY A 108 7.65 11.20 -19.17
CA GLY A 108 6.55 11.32 -20.14
C GLY A 108 5.62 10.11 -20.25
N ALA A 109 6.02 8.94 -19.73
CA ALA A 109 5.13 7.80 -19.68
C ALA A 109 4.19 7.88 -18.46
N PRO A 110 2.98 7.29 -18.52
CA PRO A 110 2.12 7.17 -17.35
C PRO A 110 2.81 6.47 -16.18
N LEU A 111 2.53 6.92 -14.94
CA LEU A 111 2.99 6.28 -13.71
C LEU A 111 1.81 5.88 -12.85
N TYR A 112 1.68 4.59 -12.64
CA TYR A 112 0.61 4.02 -11.82
C TYR A 112 1.14 3.44 -10.51
N LEU A 113 0.34 3.55 -9.46
CA LEU A 113 0.56 2.83 -8.22
C LEU A 113 -0.27 1.56 -8.22
N LEU A 114 0.31 0.50 -7.68
CA LEU A 114 -0.37 -0.75 -7.38
C LEU A 114 -0.22 -0.99 -5.89
N GLY A 115 -1.16 -0.45 -5.11
CA GLY A 115 -1.09 -0.42 -3.66
C GLY A 115 -1.75 -1.64 -3.03
N HIS A 116 -0.97 -2.51 -2.39
CA HIS A 116 -1.49 -3.61 -1.60
C HIS A 116 -1.76 -3.17 -0.17
N SER A 117 -3.00 -3.28 0.30
CA SER A 117 -3.36 -2.99 1.69
C SER A 117 -2.88 -1.60 2.14
N LEU A 118 -1.87 -1.48 3.04
CA LEU A 118 -1.25 -0.22 3.44
C LEU A 118 -0.74 0.59 2.24
N GLY A 119 -0.22 -0.06 1.21
CA GLY A 119 0.29 0.60 0.01
C GLY A 119 -0.75 1.40 -0.76
N ALA A 120 -2.06 1.18 -0.52
CA ALA A 120 -3.13 2.00 -1.06
C ALA A 120 -3.61 3.10 -0.08
N GLN A 121 -3.11 3.10 1.15
CA GLN A 121 -3.46 4.10 2.17
C GLN A 121 -2.45 5.25 2.18
N LEU A 122 -1.15 4.94 2.08
CA LEU A 122 -0.08 5.92 2.20
C LEU A 122 -0.04 7.00 1.10
N PRO A 123 -0.48 6.76 -0.16
CA PRO A 123 -0.50 7.81 -1.19
C PRO A 123 -1.32 9.05 -0.81
N GLY A 124 -2.27 8.94 0.12
CA GLY A 124 -2.98 10.08 0.69
C GLY A 124 -2.10 11.07 1.46
N PHE A 125 -0.89 10.66 1.85
CA PHE A 125 0.10 11.52 2.53
C PHE A 125 1.19 12.08 1.61
N PHE A 126 1.15 11.80 0.30
CA PHE A 126 2.15 12.33 -0.63
C PHE A 126 2.13 13.85 -0.67
N ARG A 127 3.32 14.44 -0.75
CA ARG A 127 3.51 15.88 -0.93
C ARG A 127 3.24 16.30 -2.37
N HIS A 128 3.57 15.40 -3.32
CA HIS A 128 3.50 15.60 -4.76
C HIS A 128 2.62 14.52 -5.42
N PRO A 129 1.30 14.44 -5.07
CA PRO A 129 0.40 13.44 -5.66
C PRO A 129 0.23 13.60 -7.17
N GLU A 130 0.53 14.78 -7.74
CA GLU A 130 0.50 15.06 -9.17
C GLU A 130 1.52 14.26 -9.99
N GLN A 131 2.49 13.61 -9.37
CA GLN A 131 3.41 12.70 -10.05
C GLN A 131 2.77 11.37 -10.43
N VAL A 132 1.57 11.08 -9.94
CA VAL A 132 0.86 9.81 -10.09
C VAL A 132 -0.32 9.98 -11.03
N ASP A 133 -0.45 9.07 -12.00
CA ASP A 133 -1.54 9.08 -12.99
C ASP A 133 -2.71 8.16 -12.58
N GLY A 134 -2.55 7.33 -11.57
CA GLY A 134 -3.63 6.49 -11.04
C GLY A 134 -3.18 5.47 -10.01
N LEU A 135 -4.13 4.97 -9.22
CA LEU A 135 -3.92 3.94 -8.19
C LEU A 135 -4.87 2.76 -8.39
N VAL A 136 -4.31 1.57 -8.59
CA VAL A 136 -5.05 0.32 -8.35
C VAL A 136 -4.83 -0.09 -6.90
N SER A 137 -5.87 -0.01 -6.11
CA SER A 137 -5.90 -0.39 -4.69
C SER A 137 -6.32 -1.84 -4.56
N VAL A 138 -5.45 -2.70 -4.04
CA VAL A 138 -5.69 -4.15 -3.94
C VAL A 138 -5.86 -4.57 -2.49
N ALA A 139 -6.97 -5.24 -2.19
CA ALA A 139 -7.26 -5.80 -0.87
C ALA A 139 -7.03 -4.77 0.26
N ALA A 140 -7.41 -3.51 0.02
CA ALA A 140 -7.19 -2.40 0.95
C ALA A 140 -8.49 -1.87 1.53
N GLY A 141 -8.40 -1.33 2.73
CA GLY A 141 -9.51 -0.71 3.43
C GLY A 141 -9.02 0.20 4.52
N SER A 142 -9.92 0.94 5.17
CA SER A 142 -9.61 1.55 6.46
C SER A 142 -9.26 0.42 7.44
N GLY A 143 -8.19 0.61 8.20
CA GLY A 143 -7.81 -0.36 9.23
C GLY A 143 -8.64 -0.21 10.51
N TYR A 144 -9.68 0.64 10.53
CA TYR A 144 -10.50 0.82 11.73
C TYR A 144 -11.07 -0.50 12.20
N TRP A 145 -10.83 -0.85 13.45
CA TRP A 145 -11.09 -2.18 13.97
C TRP A 145 -12.55 -2.67 13.82
N ARG A 146 -13.53 -1.74 13.82
CA ARG A 146 -14.94 -2.09 13.62
C ARG A 146 -15.30 -2.38 12.17
N ASP A 147 -14.43 -2.03 11.23
CA ASP A 147 -14.61 -2.31 9.80
C ASP A 147 -13.95 -3.63 9.36
N ASN A 148 -13.14 -4.23 10.23
CA ASN A 148 -12.46 -5.51 9.96
C ASN A 148 -13.43 -6.69 9.81
N ALA A 149 -12.94 -7.78 9.23
CA ALA A 149 -13.68 -9.04 9.14
C ALA A 149 -14.10 -9.55 10.53
N PRO A 150 -15.27 -10.20 10.67
CA PRO A 150 -15.85 -10.55 11.98
C PRO A 150 -14.94 -11.40 12.87
N ARG A 151 -14.15 -12.29 12.29
CA ARG A 151 -13.20 -13.14 13.05
C ARG A 151 -12.07 -12.31 13.65
N LEU A 152 -11.58 -11.30 12.92
CA LEU A 152 -10.51 -10.43 13.37
C LEU A 152 -10.98 -9.52 14.52
N LYS A 153 -12.21 -9.01 14.46
CA LYS A 153 -12.78 -8.14 15.52
C LYS A 153 -12.72 -8.75 16.92
N ARG A 154 -12.79 -10.06 17.04
CA ARG A 154 -12.77 -10.75 18.35
C ARG A 154 -11.42 -10.65 19.05
N THR A 155 -10.33 -10.57 18.30
CA THR A 155 -8.96 -10.62 18.83
C THR A 155 -8.19 -9.31 18.67
N VAL A 156 -8.68 -8.42 17.79
CA VAL A 156 -7.95 -7.21 17.41
C VAL A 156 -7.80 -6.21 18.56
N LEU A 157 -8.78 -6.13 19.46
CA LEU A 157 -8.66 -5.24 20.64
C LEU A 157 -7.56 -5.73 21.59
N TYR A 158 -7.46 -7.05 21.84
CA TYR A 158 -6.34 -7.61 22.58
C TYR A 158 -5.01 -7.31 21.87
N PHE A 159 -4.96 -7.44 20.54
CA PHE A 159 -3.79 -7.11 19.76
C PHE A 159 -3.37 -5.65 19.97
N TRP A 160 -4.30 -4.70 19.86
CA TRP A 160 -4.00 -3.27 19.93
C TRP A 160 -3.76 -2.76 21.36
N HIS A 161 -4.46 -3.28 22.36
CA HIS A 161 -4.39 -2.75 23.73
C HIS A 161 -3.37 -3.48 24.61
N VAL A 162 -3.04 -4.73 24.32
CA VAL A 162 -2.15 -5.54 25.15
C VAL A 162 -0.89 -5.94 24.38
N LEU A 163 -1.04 -6.70 23.29
CA LEU A 163 0.10 -7.33 22.62
C LEU A 163 1.05 -6.29 22.02
N VAL A 164 0.54 -5.33 21.25
CA VAL A 164 1.36 -4.30 20.60
C VAL A 164 2.11 -3.45 21.61
N PRO A 165 1.48 -2.79 22.62
CA PRO A 165 2.22 -1.99 23.59
C PRO A 165 3.26 -2.78 24.37
N LEU A 166 2.90 -3.96 24.87
CA LEU A 166 3.78 -4.77 25.69
C LEU A 166 5.00 -5.28 24.90
N ALA A 167 4.77 -5.90 23.73
CA ALA A 167 5.84 -6.43 22.90
C ALA A 167 6.77 -5.32 22.40
N THR A 168 6.23 -4.17 22.00
CA THR A 168 7.02 -3.04 21.52
C THR A 168 7.87 -2.44 22.64
N ARG A 169 7.31 -2.30 23.86
CA ARG A 169 8.05 -1.80 25.03
C ARG A 169 9.20 -2.73 25.43
N LEU A 170 8.96 -4.04 25.43
CA LEU A 170 9.98 -5.04 25.83
C LEU A 170 11.09 -5.20 24.78
N CYS A 171 10.74 -5.18 23.50
CA CYS A 171 11.69 -5.45 22.42
C CYS A 171 12.32 -4.18 21.82
N GLY A 172 11.73 -2.99 22.05
CA GLY A 172 12.12 -1.76 21.36
C GLY A 172 11.66 -1.66 19.89
N TYR A 173 10.88 -2.64 19.43
CA TYR A 173 10.22 -2.75 18.14
C TYR A 173 9.10 -3.79 18.23
N PHE A 174 8.22 -3.89 17.24
CA PHE A 174 7.22 -4.95 17.24
C PHE A 174 7.77 -6.22 16.56
N PRO A 175 8.02 -7.32 17.30
CA PRO A 175 8.62 -8.55 16.78
C PRO A 175 7.56 -9.44 16.12
N GLY A 176 6.93 -8.94 15.07
CA GLY A 176 5.75 -9.54 14.45
C GLY A 176 6.01 -10.90 13.85
N ARG A 177 7.20 -11.15 13.27
CA ARG A 177 7.59 -12.47 12.75
C ARG A 177 7.63 -13.54 13.86
N ARG A 178 8.25 -13.21 15.01
CA ARG A 178 8.28 -14.11 16.17
C ARG A 178 6.88 -14.38 16.72
N LEU A 179 6.01 -13.39 16.69
CA LEU A 179 4.63 -13.48 17.16
C LEU A 179 3.67 -14.06 16.10
N ARG A 180 4.15 -14.41 14.90
CA ARG A 180 3.35 -14.91 13.77
C ARG A 180 2.16 -13.99 13.44
N LYS A 181 2.43 -12.69 13.42
CA LYS A 181 1.46 -11.64 13.06
C LYS A 181 1.91 -10.97 11.74
N VAL A 182 1.92 -9.66 11.68
CA VAL A 182 2.57 -8.91 10.61
C VAL A 182 4.10 -9.07 10.70
N GLY A 183 4.87 -8.58 9.74
CA GLY A 183 6.33 -8.56 9.82
C GLY A 183 6.88 -7.82 11.04
N ASP A 184 8.20 -7.83 11.22
CA ASP A 184 8.86 -7.01 12.23
C ASP A 184 8.76 -5.54 11.85
N LEU A 185 8.35 -4.67 12.78
CA LEU A 185 8.04 -3.26 12.51
C LEU A 185 8.77 -2.33 13.47
N PRO A 186 9.28 -1.17 13.00
CA PRO A 186 9.72 -0.10 13.88
C PRO A 186 8.64 0.29 14.89
N ALA A 187 9.07 0.69 16.09
CA ALA A 187 8.15 1.02 17.18
C ALA A 187 7.17 2.14 16.80
N GLY A 188 7.66 3.22 16.17
CA GLY A 188 6.81 4.34 15.74
C GLY A 188 5.74 3.92 14.74
N VAL A 189 6.11 3.07 13.76
CA VAL A 189 5.18 2.56 12.73
C VAL A 189 4.01 1.80 13.36
N ILE A 190 4.28 0.79 14.18
CA ILE A 190 3.21 -0.03 14.78
C ILE A 190 2.34 0.77 15.76
N LEU A 191 2.94 1.70 16.52
CA LEU A 191 2.20 2.53 17.47
C LEU A 191 1.34 3.58 16.76
N GLN A 192 1.80 4.16 15.64
CA GLN A 192 1.00 5.05 14.82
C GLN A 192 -0.14 4.28 14.14
N TRP A 193 0.16 3.11 13.57
CA TRP A 193 -0.88 2.26 12.98
C TRP A 193 -1.95 1.86 14.00
N ARG A 194 -1.56 1.57 15.24
CA ARG A 194 -2.48 1.35 16.34
C ARG A 194 -3.43 2.55 16.55
N ARG A 195 -2.91 3.78 16.55
CA ARG A 195 -3.75 4.99 16.69
C ARG A 195 -4.77 5.07 15.55
N TRP A 196 -4.32 4.84 14.30
CA TRP A 196 -5.21 4.84 13.14
C TRP A 196 -6.31 3.76 13.25
N CYS A 197 -5.93 2.54 13.61
CA CYS A 197 -6.87 1.42 13.70
C CYS A 197 -7.90 1.56 14.84
N LEU A 198 -7.63 2.39 15.83
CA LEU A 198 -8.54 2.65 16.95
C LEU A 198 -9.42 3.89 16.71
N ASP A 199 -9.09 4.75 15.76
CA ASP A 199 -9.87 5.94 15.43
C ASP A 199 -10.97 5.63 14.39
N PRO A 200 -12.23 6.07 14.61
CA PRO A 200 -13.34 5.84 13.69
C PRO A 200 -13.13 6.44 12.29
N ARG A 201 -12.38 7.53 12.16
CA ARG A 201 -12.00 8.17 10.89
C ARG A 201 -10.64 7.72 10.39
N TYR A 202 -10.09 6.65 10.99
CA TYR A 202 -8.81 6.05 10.64
C TYR A 202 -7.65 7.06 10.66
N SER A 203 -6.83 7.10 9.60
CA SER A 203 -5.65 7.97 9.52
C SER A 203 -5.97 9.45 9.64
N VAL A 204 -7.05 9.93 9.02
CA VAL A 204 -7.43 11.35 9.08
C VAL A 204 -7.97 11.76 10.45
N GLY A 205 -8.61 10.83 11.18
CA GLY A 205 -9.02 11.09 12.57
C GLY A 205 -7.83 11.14 13.51
N ALA A 206 -6.90 10.20 13.36
CA ALA A 206 -5.74 10.08 14.23
C ALA A 206 -4.68 11.19 14.00
N GLU A 207 -4.50 11.67 12.77
CA GLU A 207 -3.51 12.68 12.39
C GLU A 207 -4.14 14.09 12.16
N GLY A 208 -5.47 14.19 12.20
CA GLY A 208 -6.20 15.46 12.17
C GLY A 208 -6.26 16.16 10.81
N ALA A 209 -6.53 17.48 10.84
CA ALA A 209 -6.82 18.28 9.67
C ALA A 209 -5.72 18.27 8.59
N ALA A 210 -4.45 18.18 8.98
CA ALA A 210 -3.34 18.14 8.03
C ALA A 210 -3.41 16.87 7.15
N ALA A 211 -3.75 15.72 7.73
CA ALA A 211 -3.95 14.49 6.98
C ALA A 211 -5.17 14.58 6.06
N GLU A 212 -6.29 15.12 6.56
CA GLU A 212 -7.50 15.33 5.76
C GLU A 212 -7.23 16.20 4.53
N GLN A 213 -6.52 17.33 4.71
CA GLN A 213 -6.09 18.18 3.61
C GLN A 213 -5.14 17.47 2.64
N SER A 214 -4.25 16.60 3.13
CA SER A 214 -3.34 15.85 2.29
C SER A 214 -4.09 14.87 1.38
N TYR A 215 -5.00 14.07 1.92
CA TYR A 215 -5.86 13.19 1.13
C TYR A 215 -6.73 13.98 0.13
N ALA A 216 -7.21 15.17 0.51
CA ALA A 216 -8.01 16.01 -0.36
C ALA A 216 -7.23 16.60 -1.56
N ARG A 217 -5.89 16.58 -1.53
CA ARG A 217 -5.06 16.98 -2.69
C ARG A 217 -4.99 15.93 -3.78
N VAL A 218 -5.26 14.68 -3.46
CA VAL A 218 -5.22 13.58 -4.44
C VAL A 218 -6.33 13.78 -5.48
N ARG A 219 -5.93 13.81 -6.75
CA ARG A 219 -6.80 13.98 -7.93
C ARG A 219 -6.74 12.80 -8.89
N PHE A 220 -5.69 11.98 -8.81
CA PHE A 220 -5.56 10.80 -9.65
C PHE A 220 -6.68 9.79 -9.38
N PRO A 221 -7.14 9.06 -10.40
CA PRO A 221 -8.20 8.07 -10.24
C PRO A 221 -7.75 6.89 -9.36
N VAL A 222 -8.69 6.37 -8.58
CA VAL A 222 -8.50 5.21 -7.70
C VAL A 222 -9.48 4.11 -8.05
N LEU A 223 -8.98 2.95 -8.48
CA LEU A 223 -9.75 1.75 -8.72
C LEU A 223 -9.42 0.71 -7.64
N ALA A 224 -10.41 0.32 -6.85
CA ALA A 224 -10.21 -0.63 -5.75
C ALA A 224 -10.69 -2.04 -6.13
N LEU A 225 -9.76 -2.99 -6.13
CA LEU A 225 -10.05 -4.42 -6.22
C LEU A 225 -10.34 -4.95 -4.81
N SER A 226 -11.63 -5.12 -4.52
CA SER A 226 -12.13 -5.57 -3.20
C SER A 226 -12.32 -7.09 -3.22
N ILE A 227 -11.47 -7.83 -2.55
CA ILE A 227 -11.51 -9.30 -2.50
C ILE A 227 -12.61 -9.71 -1.52
N THR A 228 -13.61 -10.46 -1.99
CA THR A 228 -14.83 -10.75 -1.20
C THR A 228 -14.61 -11.74 -0.05
N ASP A 229 -13.57 -12.58 -0.15
CA ASP A 229 -13.19 -13.55 0.88
C ASP A 229 -11.93 -13.11 1.67
N ASP A 230 -11.61 -11.81 1.65
CA ASP A 230 -10.50 -11.24 2.42
C ASP A 230 -10.75 -11.41 3.92
N GLU A 231 -9.83 -12.06 4.61
CA GLU A 231 -9.91 -12.34 6.03
C GLU A 231 -9.60 -11.13 6.93
N LEU A 232 -9.06 -10.05 6.36
CA LEU A 232 -8.67 -8.84 7.08
C LEU A 232 -9.59 -7.67 6.73
N MET A 233 -9.75 -7.38 5.44
CA MET A 233 -10.49 -6.23 4.94
C MET A 233 -11.91 -6.62 4.52
N THR A 234 -12.83 -5.68 4.62
CA THR A 234 -14.22 -5.85 4.19
C THR A 234 -14.58 -4.82 3.13
N ALA A 235 -15.63 -5.08 2.36
CA ALA A 235 -16.17 -4.09 1.42
C ALA A 235 -16.52 -2.75 2.10
N ARG A 236 -16.90 -2.77 3.39
CA ARG A 236 -17.10 -1.56 4.20
C ARG A 236 -15.77 -0.83 4.43
N GLY A 237 -14.74 -1.56 4.83
CA GLY A 237 -13.39 -1.00 5.00
C GLY A 237 -12.86 -0.37 3.72
N THR A 238 -13.07 -1.02 2.56
CA THR A 238 -12.68 -0.48 1.26
C THR A 238 -13.41 0.83 0.96
N ARG A 239 -14.75 0.89 1.15
CA ARG A 239 -15.51 2.15 0.97
C ARG A 239 -15.02 3.27 1.90
N ASN A 240 -14.74 2.94 3.17
CA ASN A 240 -14.26 3.92 4.14
C ASN A 240 -12.85 4.42 3.81
N LEU A 241 -11.99 3.58 3.23
CA LEU A 241 -10.69 4.05 2.71
C LEU A 241 -10.87 5.01 1.53
N LEU A 242 -11.72 4.65 0.55
CA LEU A 242 -11.92 5.51 -0.61
C LEU A 242 -12.54 6.85 -0.22
N ALA A 243 -13.41 6.88 0.78
CA ALA A 243 -13.97 8.12 1.31
C ALA A 243 -12.92 9.12 1.84
N LEU A 244 -11.69 8.64 2.15
CA LEU A 244 -10.59 9.53 2.52
C LEU A 244 -10.01 10.30 1.31
N TYR A 245 -10.28 9.86 0.08
CA TYR A 245 -9.85 10.48 -1.18
C TYR A 245 -11.01 11.26 -1.84
N PRO A 246 -11.52 12.34 -1.22
CA PRO A 246 -12.81 12.94 -1.60
C PRO A 246 -12.82 13.55 -3.01
N ASN A 247 -11.66 13.87 -3.56
CA ASN A 247 -11.51 14.57 -4.84
C ASN A 247 -10.95 13.65 -5.96
N ALA A 248 -10.69 12.38 -5.66
CA ALA A 248 -10.27 11.40 -6.64
C ALA A 248 -11.47 10.76 -7.35
N PRO A 249 -11.45 10.55 -8.68
CA PRO A 249 -12.37 9.64 -9.35
C PRO A 249 -12.22 8.23 -8.77
N GLN A 250 -13.34 7.55 -8.46
CA GLN A 250 -13.28 6.28 -7.72
C GLN A 250 -14.18 5.22 -8.33
N ARG A 251 -13.69 3.97 -8.34
CA ARG A 251 -14.47 2.77 -8.64
C ARG A 251 -14.07 1.62 -7.71
N ILE A 252 -15.04 0.80 -7.32
CA ILE A 252 -14.80 -0.42 -6.56
C ILE A 252 -15.26 -1.60 -7.40
N ASP A 253 -14.33 -2.50 -7.68
CA ASP A 253 -14.58 -3.75 -8.39
C ASP A 253 -14.45 -4.90 -7.38
N PRO A 254 -15.55 -5.53 -6.94
CA PRO A 254 -15.49 -6.70 -6.09
C PRO A 254 -15.00 -7.89 -6.91
N ILE A 255 -14.13 -8.71 -6.32
CA ILE A 255 -13.63 -9.96 -6.92
C ILE A 255 -13.94 -11.11 -5.97
N ALA A 256 -14.77 -12.03 -6.41
CA ALA A 256 -15.07 -13.23 -5.66
C ALA A 256 -14.21 -14.42 -6.15
N PRO A 257 -13.92 -15.42 -5.28
CA PRO A 257 -13.23 -16.63 -5.70
C PRO A 257 -13.93 -17.35 -6.87
N ALA A 258 -15.25 -17.27 -6.95
CA ALA A 258 -16.05 -17.87 -8.03
C ALA A 258 -15.77 -17.24 -9.39
N ASP A 259 -15.46 -15.93 -9.44
CA ASP A 259 -15.19 -15.20 -10.70
C ASP A 259 -13.94 -15.73 -11.41
N VAL A 260 -13.01 -16.30 -10.66
CA VAL A 260 -11.76 -16.90 -11.16
C VAL A 260 -11.67 -18.40 -10.90
N GLN A 261 -12.78 -19.04 -10.60
CA GLN A 261 -12.93 -20.49 -10.43
C GLN A 261 -11.97 -21.12 -9.41
N VAL A 262 -11.73 -20.44 -8.30
CA VAL A 262 -10.87 -20.91 -7.20
C VAL A 262 -11.65 -21.04 -5.89
N ARG A 263 -11.09 -21.79 -4.96
CA ARG A 263 -11.69 -21.94 -3.62
C ARG A 263 -11.50 -20.73 -2.73
N ARG A 264 -10.38 -20.01 -2.92
CA ARG A 264 -9.97 -18.90 -2.07
C ARG A 264 -8.98 -17.99 -2.79
N ILE A 265 -9.14 -16.68 -2.60
CA ILE A 265 -8.18 -15.64 -2.95
C ILE A 265 -7.51 -15.12 -1.67
N GLY A 266 -8.29 -14.54 -0.75
CA GLY A 266 -7.84 -13.96 0.51
C GLY A 266 -6.98 -12.70 0.33
N HIS A 267 -6.53 -12.12 1.44
CA HIS A 267 -5.83 -10.83 1.47
C HIS A 267 -4.56 -10.77 0.58
N PHE A 268 -3.82 -11.86 0.50
CA PHE A 268 -2.52 -11.92 -0.20
C PHE A 268 -2.59 -12.60 -1.57
N GLY A 269 -3.77 -13.08 -1.97
CA GLY A 269 -3.90 -13.98 -3.11
C GLY A 269 -3.45 -13.37 -4.41
N LEU A 270 -3.92 -12.17 -4.76
CA LEU A 270 -3.66 -11.55 -6.05
C LEU A 270 -2.19 -11.61 -6.48
N PHE A 271 -1.25 -11.41 -5.56
CA PHE A 271 0.18 -11.37 -5.87
C PHE A 271 0.87 -12.74 -5.96
N ARG A 272 0.15 -13.84 -5.68
CA ARG A 272 0.73 -15.18 -5.72
C ARG A 272 0.74 -15.74 -7.14
N SER A 273 1.81 -16.44 -7.50
CA SER A 273 2.02 -16.99 -8.85
C SER A 273 0.92 -17.95 -9.33
N GLN A 274 0.21 -18.62 -8.42
CA GLN A 274 -0.93 -19.47 -8.77
C GLN A 274 -2.06 -18.71 -9.48
N PHE A 275 -2.10 -17.39 -9.38
CA PHE A 275 -3.10 -16.52 -10.01
C PHE A 275 -2.58 -15.83 -11.28
N ALA A 276 -1.41 -16.24 -11.79
CA ALA A 276 -0.80 -15.62 -12.98
C ALA A 276 -1.68 -15.71 -14.23
N GLY A 277 -2.46 -16.79 -14.37
CA GLY A 277 -3.37 -16.97 -15.49
C GLY A 277 -4.77 -16.38 -15.31
N THR A 278 -5.09 -15.84 -14.11
CA THR A 278 -6.45 -15.35 -13.80
C THR A 278 -6.46 -13.92 -13.27
N LEU A 279 -5.99 -13.67 -12.05
CA LEU A 279 -6.05 -12.32 -11.44
C LEU A 279 -5.00 -11.35 -11.98
N TRP A 280 -3.83 -11.83 -12.41
CA TRP A 280 -2.80 -10.93 -12.93
C TRP A 280 -3.23 -10.20 -14.19
N PRO A 281 -3.86 -10.85 -15.21
CA PRO A 281 -4.45 -10.14 -16.37
C PRO A 281 -5.49 -9.09 -15.96
N CYS A 282 -6.38 -9.39 -14.99
CA CYS A 282 -7.37 -8.44 -14.48
C CYS A 282 -6.73 -7.15 -13.93
N THR A 283 -5.48 -7.22 -13.42
CA THR A 283 -4.77 -6.04 -12.96
C THR A 283 -4.39 -5.11 -14.11
N ILE A 284 -4.01 -5.66 -15.28
CA ILE A 284 -3.74 -4.85 -16.48
C ILE A 284 -5.01 -4.17 -16.97
N ASP A 285 -6.13 -4.88 -16.98
CA ASP A 285 -7.43 -4.30 -17.35
C ASP A 285 -7.83 -3.18 -16.39
N SER A 286 -7.53 -3.34 -15.11
CA SER A 286 -7.74 -2.30 -14.10
C SER A 286 -6.86 -1.07 -14.34
N LEU A 287 -5.58 -1.25 -14.69
CA LEU A 287 -4.67 -0.15 -15.05
C LEU A 287 -5.18 0.61 -16.29
N ARG A 288 -5.65 -0.09 -17.31
CA ARG A 288 -6.25 0.51 -18.51
C ARG A 288 -7.53 1.27 -18.18
N ALA A 289 -8.36 0.72 -17.30
CA ALA A 289 -9.60 1.34 -16.88
C ALA A 289 -9.40 2.65 -16.08
N LEU A 290 -8.26 2.83 -15.39
CA LEU A 290 -7.95 4.10 -14.70
C LEU A 290 -8.00 5.29 -15.64
N ALA A 291 -7.48 5.15 -16.87
CA ALA A 291 -7.45 6.23 -17.87
C ALA A 291 -8.85 6.69 -18.33
N THR A 292 -9.87 5.86 -18.11
CA THR A 292 -11.26 6.09 -18.56
C THR A 292 -12.23 6.37 -17.42
N LEU A 293 -11.76 6.41 -16.17
CA LEU A 293 -12.63 6.75 -15.04
C LEU A 293 -13.11 8.20 -15.19
N PRO A 294 -14.45 8.43 -15.13
CA PRO A 294 -14.99 9.77 -15.21
C PRO A 294 -14.45 10.64 -14.07
N ALA A 295 -14.24 11.94 -14.35
CA ALA A 295 -13.88 12.90 -13.31
C ALA A 295 -14.86 12.80 -12.12
N ALA A 296 -14.35 12.94 -10.90
CA ALA A 296 -15.18 12.86 -9.69
C ALA A 296 -16.37 13.82 -9.82
N THR A 297 -17.56 13.27 -10.02
CA THR A 297 -18.80 14.00 -9.79
C THR A 297 -18.82 14.29 -8.30
N ALA A 298 -18.85 15.56 -7.92
CA ALA A 298 -18.95 16.00 -6.53
C ALA A 298 -20.20 15.33 -5.92
N ALA A 299 -20.02 14.18 -5.29
CA ALA A 299 -21.07 13.52 -4.55
C ALA A 299 -21.41 14.45 -3.38
N ARG A 300 -22.55 15.13 -3.46
CA ARG A 300 -23.16 15.78 -2.30
C ARG A 300 -23.41 14.69 -1.26
N VAL A 301 -22.57 14.64 -0.23
CA VAL A 301 -22.88 13.91 0.98
C VAL A 301 -24.13 14.58 1.56
N PRO A 302 -25.28 13.86 1.68
CA PRO A 302 -26.42 14.44 2.37
C PRO A 302 -26.01 14.71 3.82
N PRO A 303 -26.44 15.82 4.43
CA PRO A 303 -26.17 16.10 5.82
C PRO A 303 -26.73 14.96 6.68
N THR A 304 -25.89 14.38 7.50
CA THR A 304 -26.32 13.41 8.53
C THR A 304 -27.23 14.16 9.49
N THR A 305 -28.52 13.92 9.41
CA THR A 305 -29.46 14.34 10.46
C THR A 305 -29.10 13.61 11.74
N ALA A 306 -29.00 14.38 12.80
CA ALA A 306 -28.60 14.03 14.17
C ALA A 306 -29.40 12.83 14.77
#